data_78b2c9615d986b575d24fb565c3c97f0
#
_entry.id   78b2c9615d986b575d24fb565c3c97f0
#
_cell.length_a   1.000
_cell.length_b   1.000
_cell.length_c   1.000
_cell.angle_alpha   90.00
_cell.angle_beta   90.00
_cell.angle_gamma   90.00
#
_symmetry.space_group_name_H-M   'P 1'
#
loop_
_entity.id
_entity.type
_entity.pdbx_description
1 polymer ?
#
loop_
_entity_poly.entity_id
_entity_poly.type
_entity_poly.pdbx_seq_one_letter_code
_entity_poly.pdbx_strand_id
1 'polypeptide(L)'
;MNILIGSNVHWWNAEAAYAAVIAKLLKDDGHRVIVLTRPGSDNEKKLRNLGLEVITEPDLNTQNPFKLIQSYFQLKNLLATENIQIVNAHRSEGYPLYAFAKRSLASFRLIRTRGASRKVKPHWPNQILHGKWTDALIIPGKVVAERDLQGIDLPENSPHLIHYPIDIPETSLLETQDNYRKQFNIPENHQVLAVVGRIRQEKGHLLLAESFQLLLEDFPQTILLILYRDTPDDLPEMLELQNRIRELGIEDKVRFDSEREDIRQLMAFADGGVVSSIDSEVICRVAVEFFSVGTPVAAMPTGCLPEIILEGVNGSLADEPTALSLKKAMARMLDNLPQLSEGAKEDAETRFDPETMLKKTIHVFRQTLHPEHENSEMA
;
A
#
# COMPACT_ATOMS: atom_id res chain seq x y z
N MET A 1 6.62 19.17 -15.95
CA MET A 1 6.45 19.88 -14.65
C MET A 1 7.70 19.66 -13.80
N ASN A 2 8.03 20.61 -12.91
CA ASN A 2 9.05 20.45 -11.87
C ASN A 2 8.33 20.07 -10.55
N ILE A 3 8.61 18.90 -10.03
CA ILE A 3 7.86 18.28 -8.95
C ILE A 3 8.79 17.95 -7.80
N LEU A 4 8.44 18.35 -6.58
CA LEU A 4 9.08 17.90 -5.35
C LEU A 4 8.17 16.88 -4.67
N ILE A 5 8.70 15.67 -4.43
CA ILE A 5 8.02 14.64 -3.65
C ILE A 5 8.63 14.59 -2.25
N GLY A 6 7.82 14.89 -1.23
CA GLY A 6 8.21 14.80 0.18
C GLY A 6 7.93 13.41 0.75
N SER A 7 8.98 12.60 0.94
CA SER A 7 8.89 11.24 1.48
C SER A 7 9.84 11.05 2.67
N ASN A 8 9.63 11.83 3.74
CA ASN A 8 10.47 11.86 4.93
C ASN A 8 10.19 10.67 5.87
N VAL A 9 10.57 9.47 5.46
CA VAL A 9 10.40 8.24 6.23
C VAL A 9 11.75 7.57 6.48
N HIS A 10 11.90 6.94 7.66
CA HIS A 10 13.14 6.25 8.03
C HIS A 10 13.21 4.85 7.42
N TRP A 11 12.10 4.11 7.52
CA TRP A 11 11.98 2.73 7.05
C TRP A 11 11.28 2.66 5.69
N TRP A 12 11.60 1.63 4.91
CA TRP A 12 10.85 1.31 3.71
C TRP A 12 9.51 0.66 4.10
N ASN A 13 8.41 1.32 3.82
CA ASN A 13 7.05 0.87 4.08
C ASN A 13 6.13 1.13 2.87
N ALA A 14 4.84 0.82 2.98
CA ALA A 14 3.88 0.99 1.89
C ALA A 14 3.75 2.45 1.41
N GLU A 15 3.83 3.46 2.32
CA GLU A 15 3.81 4.87 1.93
C GLU A 15 5.08 5.29 1.17
N ALA A 16 6.26 4.78 1.61
CA ALA A 16 7.52 5.02 0.91
C ALA A 16 7.51 4.39 -0.48
N ALA A 17 7.00 3.16 -0.59
CA ALA A 17 6.85 2.47 -1.86
C ALA A 17 5.89 3.21 -2.81
N TYR A 18 4.74 3.71 -2.30
CA TYR A 18 3.82 4.52 -3.09
C TYR A 18 4.49 5.80 -3.62
N ALA A 19 5.22 6.52 -2.76
CA ALA A 19 5.95 7.72 -3.16
C ALA A 19 7.03 7.43 -4.20
N ALA A 20 7.75 6.31 -4.05
CA ALA A 20 8.82 5.90 -4.98
C ALA A 20 8.27 5.53 -6.36
N VAL A 21 7.17 4.76 -6.40
CA VAL A 21 6.55 4.35 -7.67
C VAL A 21 6.06 5.57 -8.44
N ILE A 22 5.30 6.47 -7.80
CA ILE A 22 4.82 7.66 -8.51
C ILE A 22 5.97 8.59 -8.93
N ALA A 23 7.03 8.71 -8.11
CA ALA A 23 8.22 9.48 -8.47
C ALA A 23 8.90 8.92 -9.74
N LYS A 24 9.02 7.58 -9.81
CA LYS A 24 9.60 6.89 -10.97
C LYS A 24 8.75 7.07 -12.22
N LEU A 25 7.43 6.84 -12.12
CA LEU A 25 6.49 6.99 -13.23
C LEU A 25 6.49 8.42 -13.79
N LEU A 26 6.45 9.44 -12.93
CA LEU A 26 6.51 10.84 -13.33
C LEU A 26 7.83 11.20 -14.00
N LYS A 27 8.95 10.66 -13.49
CA LYS A 27 10.27 10.85 -14.11
C LYS A 27 10.33 10.22 -15.50
N ASP A 28 9.84 8.99 -15.64
CA ASP A 28 9.84 8.24 -16.90
C ASP A 28 8.93 8.90 -17.95
N ASP A 29 7.86 9.58 -17.51
CA ASP A 29 6.98 10.42 -18.33
C ASP A 29 7.60 11.80 -18.70
N GLY A 30 8.89 12.02 -18.41
CA GLY A 30 9.63 13.21 -18.79
C GLY A 30 9.46 14.41 -17.87
N HIS A 31 8.91 14.22 -16.65
CA HIS A 31 8.86 15.27 -15.65
C HIS A 31 10.17 15.35 -14.86
N ARG A 32 10.56 16.55 -14.44
CA ARG A 32 11.65 16.71 -13.48
C ARG A 32 11.11 16.43 -12.08
N VAL A 33 11.62 15.37 -11.44
CA VAL A 33 11.21 14.92 -10.12
C VAL A 33 12.38 14.91 -9.16
N ILE A 34 12.25 15.67 -8.08
CA ILE A 34 13.18 15.67 -6.95
C ILE A 34 12.48 15.03 -5.75
N VAL A 35 13.13 14.08 -5.08
CA VAL A 35 12.58 13.46 -3.87
C VAL A 35 13.35 13.94 -2.65
N LEU A 36 12.65 14.63 -1.76
CA LEU A 36 13.20 15.02 -0.45
C LEU A 36 12.89 13.94 0.58
N THR A 37 13.94 13.37 1.16
CA THR A 37 13.83 12.29 2.14
C THR A 37 14.80 12.47 3.31
N ARG A 38 14.74 11.58 4.29
CA ARG A 38 15.59 11.63 5.48
C ARG A 38 17.00 11.07 5.18
N PRO A 39 18.07 11.76 5.60
CA PRO A 39 19.44 11.28 5.38
C PRO A 39 19.70 9.95 6.10
N GLY A 40 20.47 9.05 5.44
CA GLY A 40 20.87 7.75 5.98
C GLY A 40 19.73 6.73 6.15
N SER A 41 18.54 7.01 5.61
CA SER A 41 17.38 6.13 5.70
C SER A 41 17.42 4.99 4.66
N ASP A 42 16.72 3.89 4.95
CA ASP A 42 16.50 2.84 3.94
C ASP A 42 15.72 3.35 2.73
N ASN A 43 14.84 4.34 2.97
CA ASN A 43 14.13 5.02 1.90
C ASN A 43 15.08 5.73 0.95
N GLU A 44 16.05 6.50 1.45
CA GLU A 44 17.06 7.17 0.62
C GLU A 44 17.81 6.18 -0.27
N LYS A 45 18.31 5.08 0.32
CA LYS A 45 19.05 4.05 -0.42
C LYS A 45 18.24 3.48 -1.58
N LYS A 46 16.99 3.11 -1.31
CA LYS A 46 16.09 2.54 -2.33
C LYS A 46 15.71 3.53 -3.41
N LEU A 47 15.43 4.79 -3.06
CA LEU A 47 15.13 5.84 -4.03
C LEU A 47 16.31 6.11 -4.98
N ARG A 48 17.55 6.15 -4.45
CA ARG A 48 18.76 6.30 -5.27
C ARG A 48 18.98 5.09 -6.19
N ASN A 49 18.73 3.86 -5.69
CA ASN A 49 18.83 2.65 -6.51
C ASN A 49 17.80 2.63 -7.66
N LEU A 50 16.65 3.30 -7.50
CA LEU A 50 15.67 3.52 -8.57
C LEU A 50 16.09 4.62 -9.56
N GLY A 51 17.28 5.20 -9.39
CA GLY A 51 17.82 6.25 -10.26
C GLY A 51 17.11 7.60 -10.11
N LEU A 52 16.42 7.84 -9.00
CA LEU A 52 15.73 9.11 -8.73
C LEU A 52 16.72 10.18 -8.25
N GLU A 53 16.42 11.45 -8.55
CA GLU A 53 17.12 12.60 -7.97
C GLU A 53 16.69 12.77 -6.51
N VAL A 54 17.59 12.45 -5.57
CA VAL A 54 17.30 12.43 -4.15
C VAL A 54 18.12 13.45 -3.39
N ILE A 55 17.44 14.29 -2.64
CA ILE A 55 18.04 15.25 -1.72
C ILE A 55 17.60 14.92 -0.27
N THR A 56 18.46 15.26 0.68
CA THR A 56 18.26 15.00 2.10
C THR A 56 18.22 16.27 2.95
N GLU A 57 18.52 17.39 2.33
CA GLU A 57 18.41 18.72 2.92
C GLU A 57 17.33 19.54 2.18
N PRO A 58 16.55 20.34 2.90
CA PRO A 58 16.60 20.61 4.36
C PRO A 58 16.00 19.48 5.21
N ASP A 59 16.51 19.31 6.45
CA ASP A 59 15.93 18.38 7.43
C ASP A 59 14.60 18.92 7.98
N LEU A 60 13.49 18.34 7.52
CA LEU A 60 12.15 18.71 7.94
C LEU A 60 11.64 17.98 9.19
N ASN A 61 12.47 17.10 9.77
CA ASN A 61 12.13 16.28 10.94
C ASN A 61 12.81 16.76 12.24
N THR A 62 13.58 17.82 12.17
CA THR A 62 14.29 18.34 13.33
C THR A 62 13.33 18.84 14.41
N GLN A 63 13.60 18.48 15.67
CA GLN A 63 12.87 19.00 16.83
C GLN A 63 13.48 20.28 17.39
N ASN A 64 14.63 20.69 16.89
CA ASN A 64 15.28 21.94 17.30
C ASN A 64 14.63 23.13 16.57
N PRO A 65 14.02 24.11 17.30
CA PRO A 65 13.30 25.21 16.70
C PRO A 65 14.18 26.13 15.82
N PHE A 66 15.45 26.33 16.17
CA PHE A 66 16.37 27.12 15.36
C PHE A 66 16.71 26.39 14.03
N LYS A 67 16.97 25.09 14.12
CA LYS A 67 17.19 24.29 12.90
C LYS A 67 15.92 24.23 12.04
N LEU A 68 14.73 24.17 12.65
CA LEU A 68 13.46 24.16 11.92
C LEU A 68 13.27 25.46 11.13
N ILE A 69 13.60 26.62 11.72
CA ILE A 69 13.58 27.92 11.04
C ILE A 69 14.60 27.93 9.87
N GLN A 70 15.80 27.43 10.11
CA GLN A 70 16.82 27.30 9.06
C GLN A 70 16.33 26.41 7.92
N SER A 71 15.78 25.22 8.24
CA SER A 71 15.19 24.29 7.27
C SER A 71 14.06 24.92 6.46
N TYR A 72 13.24 25.77 7.09
CA TYR A 72 12.19 26.51 6.39
C TYR A 72 12.75 27.47 5.31
N PHE A 73 13.80 28.25 5.63
CA PHE A 73 14.41 29.14 4.65
C PHE A 73 15.16 28.36 3.56
N GLN A 74 15.83 27.28 3.89
CA GLN A 74 16.45 26.38 2.92
C GLN A 74 15.40 25.77 1.98
N LEU A 75 14.25 25.31 2.52
CA LEU A 75 13.14 24.79 1.74
C LEU A 75 12.60 25.86 0.77
N LYS A 76 12.38 27.08 1.24
CA LYS A 76 11.93 28.18 0.36
C LYS A 76 12.92 28.45 -0.77
N ASN A 77 14.21 28.48 -0.46
CA ASN A 77 15.25 28.68 -1.47
C ASN A 77 15.23 27.53 -2.49
N LEU A 78 15.18 26.28 -2.04
CA LEU A 78 15.07 25.09 -2.89
C LEU A 78 13.88 25.20 -3.85
N LEU A 79 12.69 25.47 -3.31
CA LEU A 79 11.45 25.57 -4.11
C LEU A 79 11.55 26.66 -5.18
N ALA A 80 12.19 27.79 -4.86
CA ALA A 80 12.37 28.89 -5.79
C ALA A 80 13.46 28.62 -6.85
N THR A 81 14.65 28.12 -6.42
CA THR A 81 15.78 27.88 -7.35
C THR A 81 15.50 26.75 -8.32
N GLU A 82 14.78 25.69 -7.88
CA GLU A 82 14.39 24.55 -8.72
C GLU A 82 13.09 24.83 -9.51
N ASN A 83 12.50 26.00 -9.40
CA ASN A 83 11.25 26.38 -10.05
C ASN A 83 10.15 25.31 -9.84
N ILE A 84 9.99 24.83 -8.61
CA ILE A 84 9.02 23.77 -8.27
C ILE A 84 7.60 24.30 -8.49
N GLN A 85 6.83 23.55 -9.27
CA GLN A 85 5.41 23.84 -9.58
C GLN A 85 4.46 23.06 -8.70
N ILE A 86 4.85 21.82 -8.34
CA ILE A 86 4.06 20.90 -7.49
C ILE A 86 4.94 20.41 -6.33
N VAL A 87 4.41 20.50 -5.13
CA VAL A 87 4.91 19.75 -3.97
C VAL A 87 3.89 18.69 -3.64
N ASN A 88 4.26 17.40 -3.81
CA ASN A 88 3.45 16.28 -3.38
C ASN A 88 4.00 15.70 -2.07
N ALA A 89 3.34 16.00 -0.96
CA ALA A 89 3.74 15.59 0.37
C ALA A 89 3.12 14.23 0.74
N HIS A 90 3.93 13.18 0.88
CA HIS A 90 3.47 11.83 1.25
C HIS A 90 3.47 11.58 2.77
N ARG A 91 4.19 12.39 3.54
CA ARG A 91 4.31 12.22 4.99
C ARG A 91 3.83 13.43 5.77
N SER A 92 3.51 13.24 7.05
CA SER A 92 3.15 14.35 7.95
C SER A 92 4.36 15.18 8.31
N GLU A 93 5.54 14.58 8.30
CA GLU A 93 6.82 15.23 8.56
C GLU A 93 7.12 16.22 7.43
N GLY A 94 7.34 17.47 7.81
CA GLY A 94 7.56 18.58 6.88
C GLY A 94 6.29 19.16 6.24
N TYR A 95 5.15 18.50 6.32
CA TYR A 95 3.92 18.96 5.68
C TYR A 95 3.50 20.38 6.11
N PRO A 96 3.52 20.76 7.39
CA PRO A 96 3.27 22.15 7.78
C PRO A 96 4.26 23.14 7.17
N LEU A 97 5.54 22.78 7.02
CA LEU A 97 6.55 23.66 6.43
C LEU A 97 6.29 23.92 4.93
N TYR A 98 5.87 22.91 4.17
CA TYR A 98 5.42 23.08 2.79
C TYR A 98 4.22 24.04 2.71
N ALA A 99 3.25 23.89 3.61
CA ALA A 99 2.08 24.74 3.65
C ALA A 99 2.42 26.20 4.00
N PHE A 100 3.33 26.44 4.95
CA PHE A 100 3.85 27.79 5.25
C PHE A 100 4.66 28.36 4.08
N ALA A 101 5.51 27.56 3.42
CA ALA A 101 6.28 27.98 2.27
C ALA A 101 5.35 28.42 1.12
N LYS A 102 4.28 27.67 0.84
CA LYS A 102 3.25 28.02 -0.15
C LYS A 102 2.62 29.38 0.15
N ARG A 103 2.28 29.66 1.40
CA ARG A 103 1.71 30.96 1.80
C ARG A 103 2.64 32.14 1.52
N SER A 104 3.95 31.91 1.53
CA SER A 104 4.95 32.97 1.32
C SER A 104 5.47 33.09 -0.10
N LEU A 105 5.46 32.00 -0.89
CA LEU A 105 5.98 31.97 -2.26
C LEU A 105 4.89 32.07 -3.33
N ALA A 106 3.72 31.48 -3.08
CA ALA A 106 2.60 31.38 -4.03
C ALA A 106 2.95 30.80 -5.43
N SER A 107 4.18 30.28 -5.61
CA SER A 107 4.72 29.81 -6.90
C SER A 107 4.46 28.33 -7.18
N PHE A 108 3.95 27.58 -6.22
CA PHE A 108 3.68 26.14 -6.36
C PHE A 108 2.34 25.75 -5.76
N ARG A 109 1.85 24.58 -6.14
CA ARG A 109 0.67 23.95 -5.54
C ARG A 109 1.09 22.84 -4.56
N LEU A 110 0.37 22.76 -3.45
CA LEU A 110 0.61 21.75 -2.42
C LEU A 110 -0.43 20.64 -2.49
N ILE A 111 -0.01 19.46 -2.86
CA ILE A 111 -0.85 18.25 -2.92
C ILE A 111 -0.43 17.31 -1.79
N ARG A 112 -1.41 16.80 -1.07
CA ARG A 112 -1.17 15.81 -0.02
C ARG A 112 -1.55 14.42 -0.51
N THR A 113 -0.60 13.49 -0.61
CA THR A 113 -0.89 12.05 -0.73
C THR A 113 -0.84 11.44 0.66
N ARG A 114 -1.95 10.88 1.12
CA ARG A 114 -2.07 10.38 2.48
C ARG A 114 -2.35 8.88 2.51
N GLY A 115 -1.33 8.08 2.88
CA GLY A 115 -1.42 6.62 3.06
C GLY A 115 -1.33 6.16 4.53
N ALA A 116 -1.33 7.09 5.50
CA ALA A 116 -1.23 6.75 6.92
C ALA A 116 -2.59 6.36 7.51
N SER A 117 -2.62 5.33 8.35
CA SER A 117 -3.82 4.84 9.07
C SER A 117 -4.11 5.57 10.39
N ARG A 118 -3.69 6.82 10.52
CA ARG A 118 -3.84 7.58 11.77
C ARG A 118 -4.88 8.67 11.64
N LYS A 119 -5.90 8.69 12.52
CA LYS A 119 -6.92 9.74 12.55
C LYS A 119 -6.32 11.13 12.74
N VAL A 120 -6.81 12.09 11.98
CA VAL A 120 -6.49 13.51 12.13
C VAL A 120 -7.55 14.14 13.04
N LYS A 121 -7.10 14.76 14.13
CA LYS A 121 -8.03 15.45 15.04
C LYS A 121 -8.61 16.68 14.33
N PRO A 122 -9.96 16.89 14.30
CA PRO A 122 -10.62 17.97 13.57
C PRO A 122 -10.57 19.31 14.34
N HIS A 123 -9.40 19.73 14.80
CA HIS A 123 -9.20 21.04 15.43
C HIS A 123 -8.71 22.06 14.42
N TRP A 124 -8.87 23.36 14.72
CA TRP A 124 -8.66 24.46 13.79
C TRP A 124 -7.30 24.45 13.05
N PRO A 125 -6.15 24.07 13.62
CA PRO A 125 -4.90 24.02 12.85
C PRO A 125 -4.95 22.97 11.74
N ASN A 126 -5.56 21.80 12.00
CA ASN A 126 -5.70 20.76 11.00
C ASN A 126 -6.73 21.13 9.92
N GLN A 127 -7.83 21.82 10.29
CA GLN A 127 -8.78 22.35 9.31
C GLN A 127 -8.10 23.33 8.33
N ILE A 128 -7.24 24.21 8.86
CA ILE A 128 -6.50 25.15 8.01
C ILE A 128 -5.48 24.40 7.15
N LEU A 129 -4.70 23.50 7.75
CA LEU A 129 -3.63 22.79 7.06
C LEU A 129 -4.15 21.89 5.94
N HIS A 130 -5.13 21.05 6.23
CA HIS A 130 -5.66 20.07 5.29
C HIS A 130 -6.70 20.66 4.33
N GLY A 131 -7.49 21.65 4.77
CA GLY A 131 -8.53 22.28 3.96
C GLY A 131 -8.03 23.47 3.17
N LYS A 132 -7.59 24.56 3.88
CA LYS A 132 -7.31 25.83 3.22
C LYS A 132 -5.92 25.96 2.60
N TRP A 133 -4.91 25.29 3.17
CA TRP A 133 -3.52 25.42 2.72
C TRP A 133 -3.06 24.32 1.79
N THR A 134 -3.87 23.30 1.62
CA THR A 134 -3.67 22.21 0.66
C THR A 134 -4.56 22.43 -0.54
N ASP A 135 -4.04 22.20 -1.75
CA ASP A 135 -4.80 22.42 -2.98
C ASP A 135 -5.57 21.18 -3.42
N ALA A 136 -5.00 19.99 -3.21
CA ALA A 136 -5.66 18.71 -3.48
C ALA A 136 -5.19 17.62 -2.52
N LEU A 137 -6.03 16.61 -2.35
CA LEU A 137 -5.74 15.41 -1.53
C LEU A 137 -5.86 14.16 -2.39
N ILE A 138 -4.82 13.34 -2.41
CA ILE A 138 -4.80 12.00 -3.00
C ILE A 138 -4.83 10.97 -1.86
N ILE A 139 -5.65 9.94 -1.99
CA ILE A 139 -5.76 8.83 -1.05
C ILE A 139 -5.64 7.49 -1.79
N PRO A 140 -4.92 6.48 -1.23
CA PRO A 140 -4.83 5.15 -1.82
C PRO A 140 -6.03 4.24 -1.53
N GLY A 141 -6.89 4.61 -0.57
CA GLY A 141 -8.10 3.91 -0.19
C GLY A 141 -9.11 4.86 0.46
N LYS A 142 -10.41 4.63 0.26
CA LYS A 142 -11.50 5.48 0.77
C LYS A 142 -11.51 5.56 2.29
N VAL A 143 -11.08 4.50 2.97
CA VAL A 143 -10.95 4.45 4.44
C VAL A 143 -10.18 5.64 5.01
N VAL A 144 -9.24 6.22 4.24
CA VAL A 144 -8.48 7.40 4.67
C VAL A 144 -9.40 8.62 4.81
N ALA A 145 -10.31 8.84 3.87
CA ALA A 145 -11.26 9.94 3.96
C ALA A 145 -12.36 9.65 4.99
N GLU A 146 -12.94 8.47 4.95
CA GLU A 146 -14.12 8.10 5.76
C GLU A 146 -13.80 7.97 7.24
N ARG A 147 -12.63 7.41 7.59
CA ARG A 147 -12.23 7.16 8.98
C ARG A 147 -11.20 8.17 9.48
N ASP A 148 -10.14 8.41 8.71
CA ASP A 148 -8.94 9.10 9.21
C ASP A 148 -9.02 10.62 9.06
N LEU A 149 -9.83 11.11 8.12
CA LEU A 149 -10.08 12.53 7.88
C LEU A 149 -11.50 12.97 8.21
N GLN A 150 -12.24 12.12 8.89
CA GLN A 150 -13.62 12.45 9.32
C GLN A 150 -13.66 13.77 10.12
N GLY A 151 -14.52 14.71 9.67
CA GLY A 151 -14.66 16.02 10.28
C GLY A 151 -13.58 17.03 9.89
N ILE A 152 -12.73 16.74 8.91
CA ILE A 152 -11.82 17.68 8.27
C ILE A 152 -12.47 18.22 7.00
N ASP A 153 -12.55 19.55 6.87
CA ASP A 153 -12.96 20.20 5.62
C ASP A 153 -11.84 20.01 4.59
N LEU A 154 -12.11 19.23 3.55
CA LEU A 154 -11.14 18.93 2.51
C LEU A 154 -11.17 19.99 1.40
N PRO A 155 -10.09 20.10 0.60
CA PRO A 155 -10.09 20.97 -0.59
C PRO A 155 -11.22 20.60 -1.55
N GLU A 156 -11.65 21.54 -2.35
CA GLU A 156 -12.66 21.35 -3.39
C GLU A 156 -12.26 20.20 -4.33
N ASN A 157 -13.22 19.38 -4.75
CA ASN A 157 -13.00 18.18 -5.57
C ASN A 157 -12.04 17.12 -4.98
N SER A 158 -11.79 17.19 -3.67
CA SER A 158 -10.97 16.18 -2.95
C SER A 158 -11.85 15.31 -2.05
N PRO A 159 -11.42 14.07 -1.74
CA PRO A 159 -10.16 13.43 -2.13
C PRO A 159 -10.23 12.73 -3.48
N HIS A 160 -9.06 12.60 -4.14
CA HIS A 160 -8.89 11.78 -5.34
C HIS A 160 -8.41 10.37 -4.96
N LEU A 161 -9.18 9.35 -5.33
CA LEU A 161 -8.83 7.94 -5.08
C LEU A 161 -7.87 7.44 -6.17
N ILE A 162 -6.63 7.16 -5.77
CA ILE A 162 -5.60 6.60 -6.65
C ILE A 162 -4.96 5.42 -5.92
N HIS A 163 -5.28 4.19 -6.34
CA HIS A 163 -4.76 2.98 -5.72
C HIS A 163 -3.25 2.80 -5.94
N TYR A 164 -2.64 1.96 -5.11
CA TYR A 164 -1.27 1.52 -5.31
C TYR A 164 -1.19 0.65 -6.58
N PRO A 165 -0.27 0.94 -7.50
CA PRO A 165 -0.15 0.16 -8.72
C PRO A 165 0.74 -1.06 -8.51
N ILE A 166 0.67 -1.99 -9.45
CA ILE A 166 1.51 -3.18 -9.46
C ILE A 166 2.02 -3.47 -10.88
N ASP A 167 3.29 -3.82 -10.98
CA ASP A 167 3.87 -4.33 -12.21
C ASP A 167 3.50 -5.80 -12.39
N ILE A 168 3.02 -6.16 -13.57
CA ILE A 168 2.77 -7.55 -13.94
C ILE A 168 4.12 -8.22 -14.20
N PRO A 169 4.48 -9.32 -13.50
CA PRO A 169 5.72 -10.02 -13.74
C PRO A 169 5.69 -10.77 -15.08
N GLU A 170 6.87 -10.96 -15.69
CA GLU A 170 6.99 -11.78 -16.88
C GLU A 170 6.54 -13.23 -16.62
N THR A 171 5.85 -13.82 -17.59
CA THR A 171 5.24 -15.18 -17.49
C THR A 171 6.28 -16.27 -17.23
N SER A 172 7.55 -16.08 -17.64
CA SER A 172 8.67 -16.98 -17.40
C SER A 172 8.98 -17.24 -15.93
N LEU A 173 8.53 -16.38 -15.03
CA LEU A 173 8.68 -16.53 -13.58
C LEU A 173 7.70 -17.58 -12.98
N LEU A 174 6.70 -18.05 -13.74
CA LEU A 174 5.64 -18.90 -13.25
C LEU A 174 5.89 -20.42 -13.43
N GLU A 175 7.01 -20.81 -14.06
CA GLU A 175 7.27 -22.21 -14.49
C GLU A 175 7.80 -23.15 -13.41
N THR A 176 7.87 -22.75 -12.14
CA THR A 176 8.57 -23.50 -11.08
C THR A 176 7.66 -24.25 -10.08
N GLN A 177 6.39 -24.49 -10.40
CA GLN A 177 5.40 -25.06 -9.46
C GLN A 177 5.83 -26.42 -8.86
N ASP A 178 6.37 -27.34 -9.66
CA ASP A 178 6.80 -28.67 -9.19
C ASP A 178 7.93 -28.61 -8.16
N ASN A 179 8.80 -27.62 -8.25
CA ASN A 179 9.90 -27.43 -7.31
C ASN A 179 9.39 -26.99 -5.94
N TYR A 180 8.37 -26.13 -5.88
CA TYR A 180 7.80 -25.67 -4.61
C TYR A 180 7.02 -26.77 -3.89
N ARG A 181 6.28 -27.63 -4.61
CA ARG A 181 5.61 -28.79 -3.99
C ARG A 181 6.61 -29.68 -3.27
N LYS A 182 7.76 -29.99 -3.89
CA LYS A 182 8.83 -30.77 -3.29
C LYS A 182 9.48 -30.05 -2.11
N GLN A 183 9.80 -28.76 -2.28
CA GLN A 183 10.45 -27.93 -1.25
C GLN A 183 9.62 -27.89 0.05
N PHE A 184 8.31 -27.68 -0.08
CA PHE A 184 7.40 -27.56 1.07
C PHE A 184 6.73 -28.88 1.47
N ASN A 185 7.12 -30.01 0.84
CA ASN A 185 6.53 -31.31 1.08
C ASN A 185 4.99 -31.26 0.96
N ILE A 186 4.48 -30.74 -0.17
CA ILE A 186 3.06 -30.59 -0.47
C ILE A 186 2.66 -31.68 -1.48
N PRO A 187 1.68 -32.56 -1.16
CA PRO A 187 1.18 -33.57 -2.11
C PRO A 187 0.55 -32.91 -3.34
N GLU A 188 0.63 -33.60 -4.50
CA GLU A 188 0.17 -33.05 -5.78
C GLU A 188 -1.32 -32.66 -5.81
N ASN A 189 -2.16 -33.39 -5.07
CA ASN A 189 -3.61 -33.17 -5.00
C ASN A 189 -4.05 -32.16 -3.93
N HIS A 190 -3.12 -31.47 -3.26
CA HIS A 190 -3.45 -30.49 -2.24
C HIS A 190 -3.51 -29.08 -2.84
N GLN A 191 -4.53 -28.31 -2.43
CA GLN A 191 -4.62 -26.89 -2.67
C GLN A 191 -3.70 -26.12 -1.71
N VAL A 192 -3.20 -24.97 -2.17
CA VAL A 192 -2.28 -24.14 -1.40
C VAL A 192 -2.90 -22.75 -1.19
N LEU A 193 -3.13 -22.40 0.06
CA LEU A 193 -3.44 -21.03 0.44
C LEU A 193 -2.16 -20.36 0.97
N ALA A 194 -1.86 -19.14 0.51
CA ALA A 194 -0.69 -18.40 0.97
C ALA A 194 -1.09 -17.10 1.69
N VAL A 195 -0.42 -16.81 2.80
CA VAL A 195 -0.44 -15.52 3.46
C VAL A 195 0.97 -14.92 3.45
N VAL A 196 1.07 -13.65 3.11
CA VAL A 196 2.36 -12.94 3.02
C VAL A 196 2.31 -11.70 3.90
N GLY A 197 3.24 -11.58 4.82
CA GLY A 197 3.34 -10.41 5.69
C GLY A 197 4.10 -10.65 6.97
N ARG A 198 4.29 -9.59 7.76
CA ARG A 198 4.88 -9.70 9.10
C ARG A 198 3.90 -10.40 10.04
N ILE A 199 4.44 -11.21 10.94
CA ILE A 199 3.62 -11.85 11.98
C ILE A 199 3.42 -10.85 13.11
N ARG A 200 2.30 -10.14 13.04
CA ARG A 200 1.88 -9.11 13.99
C ARG A 200 0.41 -9.26 14.32
N GLN A 201 0.02 -8.83 15.50
CA GLN A 201 -1.36 -8.94 15.99
C GLN A 201 -2.35 -8.32 14.98
N GLU A 202 -2.05 -7.13 14.45
CA GLU A 202 -2.91 -6.44 13.47
C GLU A 202 -3.06 -7.20 12.14
N LYS A 203 -2.18 -8.17 11.85
CA LYS A 203 -2.25 -9.02 10.65
C LYS A 203 -3.13 -10.25 10.81
N GLY A 204 -3.61 -10.52 12.02
CA GLY A 204 -4.66 -11.51 12.27
C GLY A 204 -4.26 -12.98 12.04
N HIS A 205 -2.97 -13.33 12.17
CA HIS A 205 -2.52 -14.72 11.92
C HIS A 205 -3.13 -15.75 12.88
N LEU A 206 -3.43 -15.36 14.14
CA LEU A 206 -4.11 -16.26 15.09
C LEU A 206 -5.53 -16.57 14.62
N LEU A 207 -6.28 -15.54 14.20
CA LEU A 207 -7.61 -15.70 13.62
C LEU A 207 -7.57 -16.51 12.32
N LEU A 208 -6.52 -16.33 11.48
CA LEU A 208 -6.32 -17.15 10.28
C LEU A 208 -6.11 -18.61 10.63
N ALA A 209 -5.32 -18.94 11.65
CA ALA A 209 -5.12 -20.33 12.09
C ALA A 209 -6.44 -20.99 12.51
N GLU A 210 -7.28 -20.28 13.26
CA GLU A 210 -8.62 -20.74 13.64
C GLU A 210 -9.54 -20.90 12.42
N SER A 211 -9.53 -19.94 11.51
CA SER A 211 -10.31 -19.99 10.26
C SER A 211 -9.89 -21.17 9.38
N PHE A 212 -8.59 -21.42 9.32
CA PHE A 212 -8.01 -22.49 8.51
C PHE A 212 -8.34 -23.87 9.12
N GLN A 213 -8.31 -24.02 10.43
CA GLN A 213 -8.76 -25.24 11.10
C GLN A 213 -10.22 -25.56 10.75
N LEU A 214 -11.12 -24.55 10.79
CA LEU A 214 -12.51 -24.73 10.37
C LEU A 214 -12.63 -25.05 8.86
N LEU A 215 -11.76 -24.50 8.02
CA LEU A 215 -11.74 -24.77 6.57
C LEU A 215 -11.40 -26.24 6.27
N LEU A 216 -10.49 -26.84 7.03
CA LEU A 216 -10.08 -28.23 6.84
C LEU A 216 -11.21 -29.24 7.04
N GLU A 217 -12.32 -28.87 7.68
CA GLU A 217 -13.52 -29.73 7.79
C GLU A 217 -14.15 -29.97 6.41
N ASP A 218 -14.17 -28.94 5.54
CA ASP A 218 -14.75 -29.01 4.19
C ASP A 218 -13.68 -29.26 3.11
N PHE A 219 -12.46 -28.75 3.31
CA PHE A 219 -11.33 -28.82 2.39
C PHE A 219 -10.10 -29.49 3.02
N PRO A 220 -10.15 -30.80 3.34
CA PRO A 220 -9.07 -31.49 4.09
C PRO A 220 -7.75 -31.59 3.32
N GLN A 221 -7.78 -31.40 2.00
CA GLN A 221 -6.60 -31.41 1.12
C GLN A 221 -6.09 -29.98 0.85
N THR A 222 -6.02 -29.14 1.89
CA THR A 222 -5.48 -27.80 1.80
C THR A 222 -4.25 -27.64 2.68
N ILE A 223 -3.26 -26.90 2.21
CA ILE A 223 -2.06 -26.50 2.95
C ILE A 223 -2.07 -24.98 3.09
N LEU A 224 -1.73 -24.46 4.25
CA LEU A 224 -1.51 -23.04 4.49
C LEU A 224 0.00 -22.77 4.47
N LEU A 225 0.44 -21.93 3.55
CA LEU A 225 1.81 -21.45 3.43
C LEU A 225 1.91 -20.04 4.03
N ILE A 226 2.68 -19.89 5.10
CA ILE A 226 2.91 -18.61 5.78
C ILE A 226 4.29 -18.08 5.40
N LEU A 227 4.30 -17.04 4.57
CA LEU A 227 5.50 -16.36 4.09
C LEU A 227 5.70 -15.08 4.89
N TYR A 228 6.75 -15.02 5.69
CA TYR A 228 6.95 -13.90 6.60
C TYR A 228 8.36 -13.32 6.52
N ARG A 229 8.52 -12.12 7.07
CA ARG A 229 9.83 -11.54 7.28
C ARG A 229 10.26 -11.83 8.72
N ASP A 230 11.42 -12.45 8.86
CA ASP A 230 11.99 -12.76 10.17
C ASP A 230 12.61 -11.48 10.77
N THR A 231 12.01 -10.99 11.84
CA THR A 231 12.52 -9.84 12.57
C THR A 231 12.48 -10.14 14.08
N PRO A 232 13.53 -9.74 14.85
CA PRO A 232 13.55 -10.00 16.29
C PRO A 232 12.32 -9.47 17.03
N ASP A 233 11.75 -8.37 16.54
CA ASP A 233 10.57 -7.74 17.15
C ASP A 233 9.28 -8.55 16.94
N ASP A 234 9.23 -9.48 15.99
CA ASP A 234 8.05 -10.29 15.65
C ASP A 234 8.10 -11.69 16.32
N LEU A 235 9.19 -12.00 17.06
CA LEU A 235 9.39 -13.32 17.69
C LEU A 235 8.30 -13.71 18.71
N PRO A 236 7.79 -12.85 19.59
CA PRO A 236 6.72 -13.22 20.53
C PRO A 236 5.45 -13.67 19.81
N GLU A 237 5.00 -12.92 18.81
CA GLU A 237 3.80 -13.23 18.03
C GLU A 237 3.99 -14.51 17.18
N MET A 238 5.21 -14.76 16.69
CA MET A 238 5.54 -16.02 16.00
C MET A 238 5.39 -17.21 16.92
N LEU A 239 5.94 -17.16 18.14
CA LEU A 239 5.83 -18.23 19.13
C LEU A 239 4.38 -18.47 19.53
N GLU A 240 3.60 -17.43 19.71
CA GLU A 240 2.16 -17.51 20.01
C GLU A 240 1.41 -18.21 18.87
N LEU A 241 1.69 -17.83 17.62
CA LEU A 241 1.08 -18.46 16.45
C LEU A 241 1.43 -19.94 16.34
N GLN A 242 2.70 -20.31 16.54
CA GLN A 242 3.14 -21.71 16.52
C GLN A 242 2.48 -22.54 17.62
N ASN A 243 2.31 -21.98 18.83
CA ASN A 243 1.57 -22.63 19.92
C ASN A 243 0.11 -22.82 19.55
N ARG A 244 -0.55 -21.80 18.98
CA ARG A 244 -1.94 -21.88 18.56
C ARG A 244 -2.17 -22.95 17.50
N ILE A 245 -1.29 -23.05 16.50
CA ILE A 245 -1.32 -24.08 15.46
C ILE A 245 -1.25 -25.50 16.09
N ARG A 246 -0.38 -25.69 17.09
CA ARG A 246 -0.29 -26.97 17.83
C ARG A 246 -1.55 -27.28 18.62
N GLU A 247 -2.10 -26.31 19.33
CA GLU A 247 -3.36 -26.47 20.08
C GLU A 247 -4.54 -26.85 19.17
N LEU A 248 -4.55 -26.31 17.94
CA LEU A 248 -5.57 -26.61 16.93
C LEU A 248 -5.34 -27.96 16.21
N GLY A 249 -4.18 -28.60 16.40
CA GLY A 249 -3.84 -29.88 15.77
C GLY A 249 -3.68 -29.83 14.26
N ILE A 250 -3.20 -28.70 13.71
CA ILE A 250 -3.07 -28.46 12.27
C ILE A 250 -1.61 -28.28 11.81
N GLU A 251 -0.64 -28.71 12.59
CA GLU A 251 0.80 -28.54 12.30
C GLU A 251 1.22 -29.20 10.98
N ASP A 252 0.67 -30.33 10.66
CA ASP A 252 0.92 -31.07 9.42
C ASP A 252 0.35 -30.35 8.17
N LYS A 253 -0.54 -29.39 8.36
CA LYS A 253 -1.21 -28.61 7.32
C LYS A 253 -0.63 -27.18 7.12
N VAL A 254 0.31 -26.77 7.96
CA VAL A 254 0.91 -25.43 7.90
C VAL A 254 2.38 -25.53 7.52
N ARG A 255 2.83 -24.63 6.64
CA ARG A 255 4.24 -24.46 6.27
C ARG A 255 4.66 -23.02 6.52
N PHE A 256 5.82 -22.84 7.12
CA PHE A 256 6.44 -21.53 7.36
C PHE A 256 7.67 -21.38 6.48
N ASP A 257 7.83 -20.20 5.88
CA ASP A 257 9.09 -19.83 5.22
C ASP A 257 9.33 -18.31 5.33
N SER A 258 10.59 -17.91 5.36
CA SER A 258 10.97 -16.52 5.59
C SER A 258 12.09 -16.07 4.66
N GLU A 259 12.32 -14.73 4.58
CA GLU A 259 13.42 -14.10 3.85
C GLU A 259 13.54 -14.53 2.38
N ARG A 260 12.39 -14.66 1.69
CA ARG A 260 12.30 -15.07 0.29
C ARG A 260 12.48 -13.88 -0.66
N GLU A 261 13.23 -14.09 -1.73
CA GLU A 261 13.33 -13.15 -2.86
C GLU A 261 12.30 -13.47 -3.96
N ASP A 262 11.85 -14.71 -4.05
CA ASP A 262 10.91 -15.24 -5.04
C ASP A 262 9.45 -15.23 -4.54
N ILE A 263 9.06 -14.20 -3.76
CA ILE A 263 7.71 -14.08 -3.18
C ILE A 263 6.62 -14.11 -4.26
N ARG A 264 6.83 -13.46 -5.41
CA ARG A 264 5.82 -13.44 -6.48
C ARG A 264 5.62 -14.81 -7.13
N GLN A 265 6.70 -15.59 -7.26
CA GLN A 265 6.60 -16.97 -7.75
C GLN A 265 5.83 -17.86 -6.75
N LEU A 266 6.05 -17.66 -5.45
CA LEU A 266 5.30 -18.36 -4.40
C LEU A 266 3.84 -17.91 -4.34
N MET A 267 3.55 -16.64 -4.60
CA MET A 267 2.17 -16.17 -4.77
C MET A 267 1.48 -16.82 -5.99
N ALA A 268 2.21 -16.94 -7.11
CA ALA A 268 1.71 -17.62 -8.32
C ALA A 268 1.56 -19.13 -8.15
N PHE A 269 2.36 -19.74 -7.29
CA PHE A 269 2.27 -21.14 -6.92
C PHE A 269 1.02 -21.45 -6.08
N ALA A 270 0.55 -20.50 -5.28
CA ALA A 270 -0.63 -20.67 -4.44
C ALA A 270 -1.93 -20.63 -5.27
N ASP A 271 -2.89 -21.47 -4.93
CA ASP A 271 -4.23 -21.47 -5.51
C ASP A 271 -5.03 -20.24 -5.05
N GLY A 272 -4.74 -19.70 -3.86
CA GLY A 272 -5.36 -18.50 -3.34
C GLY A 272 -4.51 -17.78 -2.30
N GLY A 273 -4.59 -16.45 -2.29
CA GLY A 273 -4.03 -15.59 -1.26
C GLY A 273 -5.00 -15.37 -0.11
N VAL A 274 -4.47 -15.15 1.09
CA VAL A 274 -5.31 -14.77 2.24
C VAL A 274 -4.78 -13.49 2.87
N VAL A 275 -5.67 -12.51 3.11
CA VAL A 275 -5.37 -11.29 3.86
C VAL A 275 -6.24 -11.25 5.12
N SER A 276 -5.68 -11.72 6.22
CA SER A 276 -6.38 -11.88 7.51
C SER A 276 -6.31 -10.66 8.42
N SER A 277 -5.82 -9.52 7.94
CA SER A 277 -5.63 -8.29 8.73
C SER A 277 -6.91 -7.83 9.42
N ILE A 278 -6.82 -7.53 10.74
CA ILE A 278 -7.97 -7.20 11.59
C ILE A 278 -8.05 -5.72 12.00
N ASP A 279 -6.99 -4.93 11.78
CA ASP A 279 -6.96 -3.53 12.20
C ASP A 279 -6.68 -2.56 11.05
N SER A 280 -5.53 -2.59 10.44
CA SER A 280 -5.05 -1.50 9.59
C SER A 280 -4.59 -1.96 8.21
N GLU A 281 -5.44 -1.73 7.21
CA GLU A 281 -5.06 -1.83 5.79
C GLU A 281 -5.48 -0.56 5.06
N VAL A 282 -4.51 0.26 4.63
CA VAL A 282 -4.76 1.51 3.90
C VAL A 282 -4.36 1.41 2.43
N ILE A 283 -3.32 0.64 2.13
CA ILE A 283 -2.79 0.46 0.77
C ILE A 283 -2.92 -0.99 0.30
N CYS A 284 -2.88 -1.95 1.20
CA CYS A 284 -2.92 -3.40 0.98
C CYS A 284 -2.19 -3.92 -0.28
N ARG A 285 -0.88 -3.67 -0.34
CA ARG A 285 -0.03 -4.11 -1.47
C ARG A 285 -0.11 -5.60 -1.74
N VAL A 286 -0.17 -6.41 -0.68
CA VAL A 286 -0.14 -7.88 -0.78
C VAL A 286 -1.32 -8.42 -1.61
N ALA A 287 -2.53 -7.88 -1.44
CA ALA A 287 -3.67 -8.30 -2.26
C ALA A 287 -3.43 -8.03 -3.75
N VAL A 288 -2.93 -6.83 -4.07
CA VAL A 288 -2.64 -6.44 -5.46
C VAL A 288 -1.43 -7.23 -6.02
N GLU A 289 -0.46 -7.57 -5.18
CA GLU A 289 0.67 -8.44 -5.54
C GLU A 289 0.19 -9.86 -5.93
N PHE A 290 -0.78 -10.44 -5.21
CA PHE A 290 -1.44 -11.68 -5.61
C PHE A 290 -2.17 -11.54 -6.95
N PHE A 291 -2.92 -10.46 -7.16
CA PHE A 291 -3.61 -10.22 -8.43
C PHE A 291 -2.65 -10.14 -9.62
N SER A 292 -1.46 -9.55 -9.44
CA SER A 292 -0.46 -9.43 -10.50
C SER A 292 0.03 -10.76 -11.08
N VAL A 293 -0.15 -11.83 -10.34
CA VAL A 293 0.18 -13.20 -10.75
C VAL A 293 -1.06 -14.07 -11.02
N GLY A 294 -2.25 -13.45 -11.06
CA GLY A 294 -3.52 -14.14 -11.32
C GLY A 294 -4.04 -14.95 -10.14
N THR A 295 -3.56 -14.72 -8.92
CA THR A 295 -4.00 -15.44 -7.72
C THR A 295 -5.12 -14.65 -7.03
N PRO A 296 -6.33 -15.22 -6.88
CA PRO A 296 -7.44 -14.57 -6.18
C PRO A 296 -7.19 -14.50 -4.67
N VAL A 297 -7.89 -13.59 -3.97
CA VAL A 297 -7.66 -13.34 -2.55
C VAL A 297 -8.93 -13.50 -1.73
N ALA A 298 -8.86 -14.27 -0.64
CA ALA A 298 -9.84 -14.22 0.45
C ALA A 298 -9.38 -13.23 1.52
N ALA A 299 -10.23 -12.29 1.92
CA ALA A 299 -9.82 -11.24 2.82
C ALA A 299 -10.84 -10.92 3.93
N MET A 300 -10.32 -10.36 5.03
CA MET A 300 -11.13 -9.70 6.05
C MET A 300 -11.66 -8.36 5.54
N PRO A 301 -12.83 -7.88 6.02
CA PRO A 301 -13.42 -6.61 5.59
C PRO A 301 -12.75 -5.41 6.28
N THR A 302 -11.41 -5.34 6.23
CA THR A 302 -10.61 -4.36 6.97
C THR A 302 -10.02 -3.29 6.06
N GLY A 303 -10.15 -2.04 6.45
CA GLY A 303 -9.53 -0.90 5.78
C GLY A 303 -9.94 -0.75 4.32
N CYS A 304 -8.96 -0.77 3.39
CA CYS A 304 -9.22 -0.67 1.95
C CYS A 304 -9.57 -2.01 1.29
N LEU A 305 -9.56 -3.14 2.01
CA LEU A 305 -9.84 -4.46 1.43
C LEU A 305 -11.22 -4.55 0.75
N PRO A 306 -12.33 -3.97 1.31
CA PRO A 306 -13.62 -3.97 0.62
C PRO A 306 -13.65 -3.19 -0.71
N GLU A 307 -12.65 -2.35 -0.97
CA GLU A 307 -12.51 -1.62 -2.24
C GLU A 307 -11.66 -2.40 -3.26
N ILE A 308 -10.71 -3.19 -2.76
CA ILE A 308 -9.75 -3.96 -3.56
C ILE A 308 -10.37 -5.29 -3.96
N ILE A 309 -10.93 -6.03 -2.99
CA ILE A 309 -11.57 -7.32 -3.21
C ILE A 309 -13.01 -7.11 -3.69
N LEU A 310 -13.28 -7.50 -4.91
CA LEU A 310 -14.61 -7.53 -5.49
C LEU A 310 -15.17 -8.95 -5.39
N GLU A 311 -16.16 -9.14 -4.53
CA GLU A 311 -16.78 -10.45 -4.26
C GLU A 311 -17.21 -11.13 -5.57
N GLY A 312 -16.76 -12.37 -5.78
CA GLY A 312 -17.08 -13.16 -6.97
C GLY A 312 -16.38 -12.73 -8.28
N VAL A 313 -15.50 -11.71 -8.24
CA VAL A 313 -14.75 -11.22 -9.40
C VAL A 313 -13.28 -11.57 -9.28
N ASN A 314 -12.59 -11.05 -8.25
CA ASN A 314 -11.15 -11.22 -8.04
C ASN A 314 -10.80 -11.89 -6.71
N GLY A 315 -11.83 -12.26 -5.93
CA GLY A 315 -11.65 -12.85 -4.62
C GLY A 315 -12.96 -12.96 -3.85
N SER A 316 -12.85 -13.17 -2.55
CA SER A 316 -13.97 -13.28 -1.64
C SER A 316 -13.72 -12.54 -0.34
N LEU A 317 -14.71 -11.77 0.12
CA LEU A 317 -14.60 -10.94 1.30
C LEU A 317 -15.37 -11.57 2.46
N ALA A 318 -14.77 -11.65 3.64
CA ALA A 318 -15.47 -12.04 4.85
C ALA A 318 -16.56 -10.99 5.20
N ASP A 319 -17.72 -11.44 5.65
CA ASP A 319 -18.82 -10.53 6.01
C ASP A 319 -18.54 -9.79 7.33
N GLU A 320 -17.82 -10.45 8.24
CA GLU A 320 -17.47 -9.95 9.57
C GLU A 320 -16.03 -10.33 9.94
N PRO A 321 -15.37 -9.62 10.88
CA PRO A 321 -14.00 -9.93 11.29
C PRO A 321 -13.98 -11.12 12.28
N THR A 322 -14.48 -12.28 11.86
CA THR A 322 -14.54 -13.53 12.64
C THR A 322 -13.88 -14.69 11.89
N ALA A 323 -13.40 -15.68 12.63
CA ALA A 323 -12.79 -16.89 12.06
C ALA A 323 -13.77 -17.64 11.14
N LEU A 324 -15.04 -17.74 11.53
CA LEU A 324 -16.06 -18.41 10.72
C LEU A 324 -16.33 -17.66 9.42
N SER A 325 -16.34 -16.34 9.45
CA SER A 325 -16.60 -15.53 8.26
C SER A 325 -15.42 -15.58 7.27
N LEU A 326 -14.17 -15.55 7.76
CA LEU A 326 -12.99 -15.74 6.91
C LEU A 326 -12.94 -17.16 6.33
N LYS A 327 -13.29 -18.19 7.11
CA LYS A 327 -13.45 -19.56 6.61
C LYS A 327 -14.42 -19.62 5.42
N LYS A 328 -15.58 -18.97 5.54
CA LYS A 328 -16.57 -18.92 4.45
C LYS A 328 -16.01 -18.21 3.21
N ALA A 329 -15.28 -17.12 3.38
CA ALA A 329 -14.64 -16.41 2.28
C ALA A 329 -13.59 -17.29 1.58
N MET A 330 -12.73 -17.98 2.34
CA MET A 330 -11.76 -18.94 1.77
C MET A 330 -12.47 -20.07 1.02
N ALA A 331 -13.54 -20.63 1.56
CA ALA A 331 -14.31 -21.69 0.91
C ALA A 331 -14.93 -21.21 -0.42
N ARG A 332 -15.62 -20.04 -0.43
CA ARG A 332 -16.18 -19.46 -1.66
C ARG A 332 -15.10 -19.20 -2.73
N MET A 333 -13.92 -18.76 -2.30
CA MET A 333 -12.79 -18.56 -3.22
C MET A 333 -12.33 -19.89 -3.81
N LEU A 334 -12.12 -20.93 -2.99
CA LEU A 334 -11.67 -22.24 -3.45
C LEU A 334 -12.67 -22.93 -4.40
N ASP A 335 -13.96 -22.72 -4.21
CA ASP A 335 -15.02 -23.25 -5.08
C ASP A 335 -15.06 -22.57 -6.47
N ASN A 336 -14.47 -21.38 -6.62
CA ASN A 336 -14.59 -20.55 -7.81
C ASN A 336 -13.24 -20.10 -8.41
N LEU A 337 -12.15 -20.80 -8.12
CA LEU A 337 -10.78 -20.42 -8.49
C LEU A 337 -10.60 -19.99 -9.95
N PRO A 338 -11.07 -20.71 -10.98
CA PRO A 338 -10.80 -20.32 -12.38
C PRO A 338 -11.33 -18.94 -12.73
N GLN A 339 -12.59 -18.66 -12.35
CA GLN A 339 -13.23 -17.37 -12.60
C GLN A 339 -12.53 -16.24 -11.84
N LEU A 340 -12.24 -16.46 -10.56
CA LEU A 340 -11.62 -15.46 -9.70
C LEU A 340 -10.18 -15.16 -10.11
N SER A 341 -9.44 -16.15 -10.62
CA SER A 341 -8.08 -15.97 -11.13
C SER A 341 -8.04 -15.07 -12.37
N GLU A 342 -8.99 -15.27 -13.30
CA GLU A 342 -9.14 -14.42 -14.48
C GLU A 342 -9.46 -12.98 -14.08
N GLY A 343 -10.42 -12.78 -13.19
CA GLY A 343 -10.78 -11.45 -12.68
C GLY A 343 -9.69 -10.78 -11.88
N ALA A 344 -8.89 -11.53 -11.10
CA ALA A 344 -7.73 -11.00 -10.39
C ALA A 344 -6.68 -10.44 -11.37
N LYS A 345 -6.41 -11.19 -12.45
CA LYS A 345 -5.47 -10.77 -13.50
C LYS A 345 -5.98 -9.53 -14.24
N GLU A 346 -7.24 -9.52 -14.67
CA GLU A 346 -7.85 -8.36 -15.34
C GLU A 346 -7.80 -7.10 -14.47
N ASP A 347 -8.07 -7.24 -13.17
CA ASP A 347 -7.97 -6.12 -12.22
C ASP A 347 -6.55 -5.58 -12.07
N ALA A 348 -5.54 -6.46 -12.02
CA ALA A 348 -4.14 -6.04 -11.98
C ALA A 348 -3.75 -5.25 -13.24
N GLU A 349 -4.22 -5.69 -14.41
CA GLU A 349 -3.93 -5.08 -15.72
C GLU A 349 -4.71 -3.75 -15.96
N THR A 350 -5.78 -3.48 -15.22
CA THR A 350 -6.66 -2.32 -15.44
C THR A 350 -6.71 -1.35 -14.28
N ARG A 351 -7.21 -1.79 -13.12
CA ARG A 351 -7.40 -0.92 -11.95
C ARG A 351 -6.11 -0.58 -11.23
N PHE A 352 -5.15 -1.51 -11.25
CA PHE A 352 -3.87 -1.39 -10.55
C PHE A 352 -2.67 -1.22 -11.47
N ASP A 353 -2.91 -0.96 -12.75
CA ASP A 353 -1.89 -0.66 -13.73
C ASP A 353 -1.13 0.64 -13.41
N PRO A 354 0.22 0.66 -13.52
CA PRO A 354 1.05 1.83 -13.29
C PRO A 354 0.68 3.04 -14.16
N GLU A 355 0.30 2.83 -15.43
CA GLU A 355 -0.09 3.91 -16.33
C GLU A 355 -1.39 4.58 -15.86
N THR A 356 -2.33 3.79 -15.33
CA THR A 356 -3.57 4.28 -14.71
C THR A 356 -3.27 5.18 -13.50
N MET A 357 -2.34 4.78 -12.62
CA MET A 357 -1.89 5.64 -11.51
C MET A 357 -1.28 6.94 -12.03
N LEU A 358 -0.40 6.85 -13.02
CA LEU A 358 0.27 8.01 -13.61
C LEU A 358 -0.74 9.00 -14.21
N LYS A 359 -1.65 8.53 -15.07
CA LYS A 359 -2.69 9.34 -15.71
C LYS A 359 -3.55 10.08 -14.68
N LYS A 360 -4.03 9.37 -13.66
CA LYS A 360 -4.85 9.95 -12.58
C LYS A 360 -4.05 11.00 -11.78
N THR A 361 -2.78 10.72 -11.47
CA THR A 361 -1.93 11.65 -10.72
C THR A 361 -1.63 12.92 -11.53
N ILE A 362 -1.29 12.78 -12.81
CA ILE A 362 -1.06 13.91 -13.71
C ILE A 362 -2.33 14.75 -13.87
N HIS A 363 -3.49 14.09 -13.97
CA HIS A 363 -4.78 14.79 -14.04
C HIS A 363 -4.98 15.69 -12.80
N VAL A 364 -4.82 15.13 -11.59
CA VAL A 364 -4.91 15.92 -10.33
C VAL A 364 -3.91 17.08 -10.33
N PHE A 365 -2.67 16.85 -10.77
CA PHE A 365 -1.64 17.91 -10.81
C PHE A 365 -2.01 19.03 -11.79
N ARG A 366 -2.50 18.68 -12.98
CA ARG A 366 -2.93 19.66 -14.00
C ARG A 366 -4.16 20.45 -13.54
N GLN A 367 -5.18 19.81 -13.02
CA GLN A 367 -6.35 20.49 -12.45
C GLN A 367 -5.95 21.48 -11.37
N THR A 368 -5.04 21.08 -10.49
CA THR A 368 -4.56 21.93 -9.40
C THR A 368 -3.77 23.14 -9.91
N LEU A 369 -3.01 23.00 -11.00
CA LEU A 369 -2.27 24.11 -11.62
C LEU A 369 -3.17 25.07 -12.40
N HIS A 370 -4.22 24.56 -13.06
CA HIS A 370 -5.08 25.29 -13.97
C HIS A 370 -6.57 25.10 -13.63
N PRO A 371 -7.08 25.64 -12.53
CA PRO A 371 -8.45 25.39 -12.08
C PRO A 371 -9.55 25.97 -12.98
N GLU A 372 -9.20 26.82 -13.97
CA GLU A 372 -10.16 27.53 -14.81
C GLU A 372 -10.55 26.83 -16.13
N HIS A 373 -9.88 25.72 -16.50
CA HIS A 373 -10.08 25.09 -17.82
C HIS A 373 -11.17 24.00 -17.92
N GLU A 374 -11.73 23.51 -16.81
CA GLU A 374 -12.75 22.44 -16.87
C GLU A 374 -14.19 22.90 -17.18
N ASN A 375 -14.51 24.16 -17.05
CA ASN A 375 -15.86 24.66 -17.38
C ASN A 375 -16.13 24.79 -18.89
N SER A 376 -15.15 24.48 -19.75
CA SER A 376 -15.29 24.65 -21.21
C SER A 376 -15.43 23.32 -21.98
N GLU A 377 -15.19 22.14 -21.36
CA GLU A 377 -15.31 20.82 -22.02
C GLU A 377 -16.59 20.06 -21.65
N MET A 378 -17.43 20.59 -20.74
CA MET A 378 -18.74 20.05 -20.39
C MET A 378 -19.92 20.97 -20.83
N ALA A 379 -19.70 21.88 -21.79
CA ALA A 379 -20.76 22.69 -22.37
C ALA A 379 -21.09 22.27 -23.80
#